data_b2c8557c5914b2caf23da93e382a4389
#
_entry.id   b2c8557c5914b2caf23da93e382a4389
#
_cell.length_a   1.000
_cell.length_b   1.000
_cell.length_c   1.000
_cell.angle_alpha   90.00
_cell.angle_beta   90.00
_cell.angle_gamma   90.00
#
_symmetry.space_group_name_H-M   'P 1'
#
loop_
_entity.id
_entity.type
_entity.pdbx_description
1 polymer ?
#
loop_
_entity_poly.entity_id
_entity_poly.type
_entity_poly.pdbx_seq_one_letter_code
_entity_poly.pdbx_strand_id
1 'polypeptide(L)'
;MFETLKNVFRVKEMRRKLLYLIWMIFIIRIGCQIPVPGVDSDFFKQWFSSNAGDAFNFFDAFTGGSFERMSIFALNITPYITSSIIIQLLTIAIPALEEMQRDGEEGRKKMTAITRYVTVGLALFESIAMAIGFGRQGMIPNLDFFKGVVVVACLTAGSAMLMWLGERITEKGVGNGISIVLTINIISRVPSDLTLLYENFIKGKTIAKGTLAGLIIAAVILLVVVLVLILNGAERRIPVQYSKKMVGRKLMGGQSTNIPLKVNTAGVIPVIFASSIMSFPAVIAQLTGKGNGTGIGSEIIRGLSSNKWCNP
;
A
#
# COMPACT_ATOMS: atom_id res chain seq x y z
N MET A 1 17.94 -6.85 22.53
CA MET A 1 16.89 -7.22 21.54
C MET A 1 16.27 -8.58 21.84
N PHE A 2 17.01 -9.66 21.98
CA PHE A 2 16.45 -11.00 22.27
C PHE A 2 15.71 -11.08 23.61
N GLU A 3 16.17 -10.41 24.66
CA GLU A 3 15.47 -10.34 25.95
C GLU A 3 14.15 -9.56 25.85
N THR A 4 14.11 -8.48 25.07
CA THR A 4 12.89 -7.72 24.83
C THR A 4 11.84 -8.56 24.11
N LEU A 5 12.24 -9.32 23.07
CA LEU A 5 11.36 -10.26 22.38
C LEU A 5 10.85 -11.36 23.34
N LYS A 6 11.71 -11.95 24.18
CA LYS A 6 11.33 -12.94 25.16
C LYS A 6 10.32 -12.39 26.18
N ASN A 7 10.52 -11.14 26.62
CA ASN A 7 9.62 -10.46 27.55
C ASN A 7 8.26 -10.14 26.92
N VAL A 8 8.20 -9.78 25.64
CA VAL A 8 6.95 -9.56 24.90
C VAL A 8 6.09 -10.82 24.88
N PHE A 9 6.69 -12.00 24.65
CA PHE A 9 5.96 -13.28 24.71
C PHE A 9 5.58 -13.71 26.13
N ARG A 10 6.22 -13.17 27.17
CA ARG A 10 5.95 -13.49 28.57
C ARG A 10 4.71 -12.75 29.10
N VAL A 11 4.41 -11.55 28.56
CA VAL A 11 3.23 -10.77 28.96
C VAL A 11 1.99 -11.32 28.23
N LYS A 12 1.02 -11.81 29.00
CA LYS A 12 -0.19 -12.48 28.48
C LYS A 12 -0.99 -11.62 27.49
N GLU A 13 -1.10 -10.32 27.75
CA GLU A 13 -1.83 -9.39 26.88
C GLU A 13 -1.14 -9.20 25.52
N MET A 14 0.17 -8.99 25.52
CA MET A 14 0.94 -8.82 24.29
C MET A 14 0.93 -10.09 23.44
N ARG A 15 1.08 -11.24 24.09
CA ARG A 15 0.98 -12.53 23.41
C ARG A 15 -0.38 -12.72 22.72
N ARG A 16 -1.50 -12.36 23.41
CA ARG A 16 -2.85 -12.46 22.84
C ARG A 16 -3.00 -11.54 21.62
N LYS A 17 -2.51 -10.31 21.69
CA LYS A 17 -2.54 -9.35 20.58
C LYS A 17 -1.70 -9.82 19.39
N LEU A 18 -0.51 -10.38 19.64
CA LEU A 18 0.35 -10.93 18.59
C LEU A 18 -0.26 -12.17 17.92
N LEU A 19 -0.83 -13.08 18.70
CA LEU A 19 -1.51 -14.26 18.14
C LEU A 19 -2.71 -13.85 17.29
N TYR A 20 -3.48 -12.86 17.75
CA TYR A 20 -4.59 -12.30 16.98
C TYR A 20 -4.10 -11.71 15.65
N LEU A 21 -3.02 -10.93 15.67
CA LEU A 21 -2.40 -10.36 14.49
C LEU A 21 -1.97 -11.45 13.50
N ILE A 22 -1.23 -12.48 13.96
CA ILE A 22 -0.77 -13.58 13.11
C ILE A 22 -1.98 -14.31 12.48
N TRP A 23 -3.04 -14.55 13.25
CA TRP A 23 -4.25 -15.18 12.75
C TRP A 23 -4.94 -14.36 11.66
N MET A 24 -5.04 -13.03 11.86
CA MET A 24 -5.63 -12.13 10.86
C MET A 24 -4.79 -12.08 9.57
N ILE A 25 -3.46 -12.07 9.70
CA ILE A 25 -2.55 -12.14 8.55
C ILE A 25 -2.77 -13.43 7.76
N PHE A 26 -2.94 -14.56 8.45
CA PHE A 26 -3.19 -15.84 7.81
C PHE A 26 -4.50 -15.83 7.00
N ILE A 27 -5.58 -15.25 7.55
CA ILE A 27 -6.86 -15.08 6.85
C ILE A 27 -6.68 -14.22 5.58
N ILE A 28 -5.95 -13.09 5.69
CA ILE A 28 -5.69 -12.22 4.55
C ILE A 28 -4.93 -12.97 3.46
N ARG A 29 -3.94 -13.79 3.83
CA ARG A 29 -3.16 -14.57 2.88
C ARG A 29 -3.97 -15.65 2.17
N ILE A 30 -4.89 -16.31 2.87
CA ILE A 30 -5.82 -17.25 2.24
C ILE A 30 -6.69 -16.51 1.21
N GLY A 31 -7.27 -15.36 1.58
CA GLY A 31 -8.10 -14.58 0.67
C GLY A 31 -7.36 -14.08 -0.59
N CYS A 32 -6.06 -13.81 -0.48
CA CYS A 32 -5.22 -13.45 -1.62
C CYS A 32 -4.98 -14.61 -2.61
N GLN A 33 -5.27 -15.87 -2.23
CA GLN A 33 -5.11 -17.04 -3.09
C GLN A 33 -6.42 -17.47 -3.76
N ILE A 34 -7.57 -16.97 -3.29
CA ILE A 34 -8.88 -17.35 -3.82
C ILE A 34 -9.18 -16.49 -5.05
N PRO A 35 -9.24 -17.08 -6.26
CA PRO A 35 -9.55 -16.33 -7.47
C PRO A 35 -11.02 -15.89 -7.48
N VAL A 36 -11.30 -14.78 -8.17
CA VAL A 36 -12.67 -14.30 -8.38
C VAL A 36 -13.40 -15.29 -9.30
N PRO A 37 -14.60 -15.78 -8.92
CA PRO A 37 -15.36 -16.69 -9.76
C PRO A 37 -15.73 -16.01 -11.09
N GLY A 38 -15.55 -16.75 -12.19
CA GLY A 38 -15.88 -16.30 -13.54
C GLY A 38 -14.72 -15.62 -14.29
N VAL A 39 -13.54 -15.49 -13.70
CA VAL A 39 -12.32 -15.00 -14.35
C VAL A 39 -11.35 -16.16 -14.56
N ASP A 40 -10.76 -16.24 -15.76
CA ASP A 40 -9.69 -17.20 -16.05
C ASP A 40 -8.36 -16.65 -15.54
N SER A 41 -7.91 -17.16 -14.39
CA SER A 41 -6.68 -16.72 -13.72
C SER A 41 -5.42 -17.03 -14.52
N ASP A 42 -5.41 -18.11 -15.32
CA ASP A 42 -4.22 -18.51 -16.08
C ASP A 42 -4.08 -17.64 -17.34
N PHE A 43 -5.18 -17.34 -18.00
CA PHE A 43 -5.20 -16.39 -19.11
C PHE A 43 -4.82 -14.98 -18.62
N PHE A 44 -5.31 -14.58 -17.45
CA PHE A 44 -4.96 -13.28 -16.86
C PHE A 44 -3.47 -13.15 -16.55
N LYS A 45 -2.84 -14.19 -15.97
CA LYS A 45 -1.40 -14.21 -15.73
C LYS A 45 -0.58 -14.11 -17.01
N GLN A 46 -0.95 -14.85 -18.06
CA GLN A 46 -0.26 -14.80 -19.36
C GLN A 46 -0.39 -13.42 -19.99
N TRP A 47 -1.59 -12.83 -19.96
CA TRP A 47 -1.80 -11.49 -20.44
C TRP A 47 -1.01 -10.46 -19.64
N PHE A 48 -1.02 -10.59 -18.30
CA PHE A 48 -0.30 -9.71 -17.40
C PHE A 48 1.20 -9.74 -17.67
N SER A 49 1.81 -10.92 -17.81
CA SER A 49 3.23 -11.07 -18.10
C SER A 49 3.65 -10.52 -19.47
N SER A 50 2.75 -10.51 -20.46
CA SER A 50 3.04 -10.05 -21.82
C SER A 50 2.70 -8.57 -22.07
N ASN A 51 1.69 -8.03 -21.37
CA ASN A 51 1.15 -6.70 -21.64
C ASN A 51 1.19 -5.74 -20.45
N ALA A 52 1.54 -6.21 -19.26
CA ALA A 52 1.60 -5.35 -18.08
C ALA A 52 2.73 -4.33 -18.21
N GLY A 53 2.37 -3.06 -18.35
CA GLY A 53 3.32 -1.96 -18.22
C GLY A 53 3.75 -1.75 -16.77
N ASP A 54 4.77 -0.91 -16.57
CA ASP A 54 5.38 -0.64 -15.26
C ASP A 54 4.35 -0.22 -14.19
N ALA A 55 3.29 0.51 -14.59
CA ALA A 55 2.22 0.93 -13.69
C ALA A 55 1.46 -0.25 -13.07
N PHE A 56 1.16 -1.31 -13.84
CA PHE A 56 0.49 -2.49 -13.33
C PHE A 56 1.39 -3.36 -12.47
N ASN A 57 2.66 -3.49 -12.84
CA ASN A 57 3.66 -4.17 -12.02
C ASN A 57 3.84 -3.48 -10.67
N PHE A 58 3.86 -2.13 -10.67
CA PHE A 58 3.92 -1.35 -9.45
C PHE A 58 2.67 -1.55 -8.58
N PHE A 59 1.48 -1.50 -9.19
CA PHE A 59 0.23 -1.77 -8.47
C PHE A 59 0.21 -3.17 -7.87
N ASP A 60 0.63 -4.18 -8.64
CA ASP A 60 0.69 -5.57 -8.17
C ASP A 60 1.73 -5.76 -7.05
N ALA A 61 2.82 -4.98 -7.02
CA ALA A 61 3.76 -4.98 -5.91
C ALA A 61 3.10 -4.62 -4.56
N PHE A 62 2.16 -3.66 -4.56
CA PHE A 62 1.39 -3.30 -3.36
C PHE A 62 0.31 -4.31 -3.00
N THR A 63 -0.23 -5.02 -3.99
CA THR A 63 -1.26 -6.05 -3.75
C THR A 63 -0.66 -7.39 -3.35
N GLY A 64 0.67 -7.54 -3.47
CA GLY A 64 1.37 -8.77 -3.09
C GLY A 64 1.07 -9.96 -4.00
N GLY A 65 0.89 -9.71 -5.32
CA GLY A 65 0.55 -10.73 -6.31
C GLY A 65 -0.93 -11.13 -6.34
N SER A 66 -1.78 -10.42 -5.59
CA SER A 66 -3.23 -10.68 -5.57
C SER A 66 -3.90 -10.19 -6.85
N PHE A 67 -3.38 -9.13 -7.45
CA PHE A 67 -3.88 -8.57 -8.70
C PHE A 67 -3.54 -9.47 -9.88
N GLU A 68 -2.30 -9.93 -10.00
CA GLU A 68 -1.85 -10.86 -11.05
C GLU A 68 -2.68 -12.15 -11.10
N ARG A 69 -3.21 -12.58 -9.94
CA ARG A 69 -4.06 -13.77 -9.82
C ARG A 69 -5.55 -13.49 -9.90
N MET A 70 -5.94 -12.22 -10.05
CA MET A 70 -7.34 -11.78 -9.95
C MET A 70 -8.05 -12.40 -8.75
N SER A 71 -7.44 -12.31 -7.58
CA SER A 71 -8.03 -12.80 -6.34
C SER A 71 -9.16 -11.89 -5.85
N ILE A 72 -9.96 -12.38 -4.90
CA ILE A 72 -11.01 -11.58 -4.26
C ILE A 72 -10.43 -10.27 -3.65
N PHE A 73 -9.17 -10.29 -3.23
CA PHE A 73 -8.45 -9.12 -2.69
C PHE A 73 -7.61 -8.39 -3.74
N ALA A 74 -7.92 -8.50 -5.03
CA ALA A 74 -7.17 -7.84 -6.10
C ALA A 74 -7.12 -6.31 -5.97
N LEU A 75 -8.19 -5.66 -5.51
CA LEU A 75 -8.23 -4.22 -5.23
C LEU A 75 -7.43 -3.81 -3.98
N ASN A 76 -7.10 -4.80 -3.13
CA ASN A 76 -6.39 -4.56 -1.87
C ASN A 76 -7.09 -3.51 -0.98
N ILE A 77 -6.31 -2.75 -0.21
CA ILE A 77 -6.75 -1.62 0.64
C ILE A 77 -6.68 -0.28 -0.12
N THR A 78 -6.30 -0.29 -1.41
CA THR A 78 -6.12 0.93 -2.21
C THR A 78 -7.34 1.87 -2.16
N PRO A 79 -8.61 1.42 -2.34
CA PRO A 79 -9.77 2.29 -2.25
C PRO A 79 -9.92 2.97 -0.88
N TYR A 80 -9.54 2.27 0.20
CA TYR A 80 -9.59 2.84 1.54
C TYR A 80 -8.53 3.92 1.75
N ILE A 81 -7.30 3.71 1.27
CA ILE A 81 -6.23 4.70 1.37
C ILE A 81 -6.61 5.95 0.60
N THR A 82 -7.07 5.80 -0.63
CA THR A 82 -7.52 6.91 -1.48
C THR A 82 -8.67 7.68 -0.82
N SER A 83 -9.67 6.97 -0.32
CA SER A 83 -10.81 7.54 0.40
C SER A 83 -10.38 8.31 1.66
N SER A 84 -9.48 7.74 2.45
CA SER A 84 -8.96 8.39 3.66
C SER A 84 -8.24 9.71 3.34
N ILE A 85 -7.44 9.72 2.26
CA ILE A 85 -6.73 10.92 1.82
C ILE A 85 -7.72 11.96 1.28
N ILE A 86 -8.70 11.55 0.47
CA ILE A 86 -9.74 12.44 -0.05
C ILE A 86 -10.48 13.11 1.12
N ILE A 87 -10.89 12.35 2.13
CA ILE A 87 -11.57 12.90 3.30
C ILE A 87 -10.67 13.85 4.08
N GLN A 88 -9.37 13.54 4.26
CA GLN A 88 -8.42 14.44 4.90
C GLN A 88 -8.25 15.75 4.13
N LEU A 89 -8.21 15.71 2.80
CA LEU A 89 -8.15 16.92 1.97
C LEU A 89 -9.47 17.72 2.03
N LEU A 90 -10.61 17.04 2.00
CA LEU A 90 -11.93 17.66 2.13
C LEU A 90 -12.13 18.31 3.51
N THR A 91 -11.50 17.79 4.55
CA THR A 91 -11.54 18.39 5.89
C THR A 91 -10.94 19.79 5.90
N ILE A 92 -9.94 20.05 5.05
CA ILE A 92 -9.34 21.40 4.91
C ILE A 92 -10.27 22.33 4.11
N ALA A 93 -11.02 21.77 3.13
CA ALA A 93 -11.85 22.55 2.21
C ALA A 93 -13.27 22.80 2.73
N ILE A 94 -13.81 21.92 3.56
CA ILE A 94 -15.20 21.95 4.03
C ILE A 94 -15.24 22.20 5.54
N PRO A 95 -15.71 23.40 6.00
CA PRO A 95 -15.76 23.76 7.42
C PRO A 95 -16.53 22.76 8.30
N ALA A 96 -17.62 22.19 7.79
CA ALA A 96 -18.41 21.19 8.52
C ALA A 96 -17.62 19.91 8.86
N LEU A 97 -16.67 19.48 7.99
CA LEU A 97 -15.79 18.36 8.26
C LEU A 97 -14.68 18.74 9.23
N GLU A 98 -14.21 19.98 9.19
CA GLU A 98 -13.24 20.51 10.15
C GLU A 98 -13.83 20.56 11.56
N GLU A 99 -15.08 21.02 11.71
CA GLU A 99 -15.80 20.99 12.99
C GLU A 99 -15.93 19.59 13.54
N MET A 100 -16.33 18.60 12.69
CA MET A 100 -16.39 17.20 13.10
C MET A 100 -15.02 16.68 13.56
N GLN A 101 -13.90 17.11 12.95
CA GLN A 101 -12.57 16.72 13.39
C GLN A 101 -12.23 17.29 14.76
N ARG A 102 -12.71 18.48 15.09
CA ARG A 102 -12.51 19.15 16.39
C ARG A 102 -13.38 18.57 17.51
N ASP A 103 -14.49 17.92 17.19
CA ASP A 103 -15.45 17.32 18.14
C ASP A 103 -14.91 16.09 18.92
N GLY A 104 -13.60 15.78 18.83
CA GLY A 104 -12.95 14.75 19.60
C GLY A 104 -13.33 13.32 19.15
N GLU A 105 -13.70 12.43 20.09
CA GLU A 105 -13.93 11.01 19.78
C GLU A 105 -15.22 10.76 18.97
N GLU A 106 -16.27 11.52 19.21
CA GLU A 106 -17.52 11.38 18.44
C GLU A 106 -17.36 11.82 17.00
N GLY A 107 -16.67 12.94 16.78
CA GLY A 107 -16.33 13.41 15.44
C GLY A 107 -15.46 12.44 14.68
N ARG A 108 -14.45 11.84 15.33
CA ARG A 108 -13.61 10.79 14.73
C ARG A 108 -14.41 9.56 14.31
N LYS A 109 -15.38 9.12 15.10
CA LYS A 109 -16.27 8.00 14.73
C LYS A 109 -17.11 8.32 13.49
N LYS A 110 -17.65 9.54 13.41
CA LYS A 110 -18.41 9.99 12.23
C LYS A 110 -17.52 10.07 11.00
N MET A 111 -16.33 10.66 11.11
CA MET A 111 -15.34 10.72 10.03
C MET A 111 -14.95 9.32 9.52
N THR A 112 -14.70 8.38 10.42
CA THR A 112 -14.41 6.99 10.05
C THR A 112 -15.59 6.34 9.31
N ALA A 113 -16.82 6.59 9.74
CA ALA A 113 -18.01 6.08 9.06
C ALA A 113 -18.15 6.66 7.63
N ILE A 114 -17.93 7.97 7.45
CA ILE A 114 -17.92 8.60 6.13
C ILE A 114 -16.83 7.99 5.25
N THR A 115 -15.62 7.82 5.77
CA THR A 115 -14.50 7.18 5.05
C THR A 115 -14.87 5.77 4.58
N ARG A 116 -15.56 4.97 5.40
CA ARG A 116 -16.03 3.63 5.02
C ARG A 116 -17.02 3.68 3.86
N TYR A 117 -18.01 4.57 3.89
CA TYR A 117 -18.97 4.71 2.80
C TYR A 117 -18.29 5.13 1.49
N VAL A 118 -17.39 6.11 1.55
CA VAL A 118 -16.63 6.56 0.38
C VAL A 118 -15.73 5.43 -0.14
N THR A 119 -15.12 4.66 0.75
CA THR A 119 -14.31 3.49 0.38
C THR A 119 -15.10 2.45 -0.42
N VAL A 120 -16.29 2.10 0.06
CA VAL A 120 -17.16 1.13 -0.64
C VAL A 120 -17.61 1.69 -2.00
N GLY A 121 -17.94 2.99 -2.05
CA GLY A 121 -18.29 3.66 -3.31
C GLY A 121 -17.14 3.67 -4.32
N LEU A 122 -15.93 3.98 -3.88
CA LEU A 122 -14.72 3.93 -4.73
C LEU A 122 -14.38 2.49 -5.16
N ALA A 123 -14.44 1.53 -4.25
CA ALA A 123 -14.22 0.13 -4.56
C ALA A 123 -15.22 -0.40 -5.60
N LEU A 124 -16.47 0.01 -5.50
CA LEU A 124 -17.51 -0.33 -6.47
C LEU A 124 -17.22 0.31 -7.84
N PHE A 125 -16.82 1.57 -7.86
CA PHE A 125 -16.44 2.23 -9.11
C PHE A 125 -15.23 1.57 -9.77
N GLU A 126 -14.16 1.30 -9.01
CA GLU A 126 -12.96 0.62 -9.50
C GLU A 126 -13.26 -0.80 -9.99
N SER A 127 -14.08 -1.56 -9.27
CA SER A 127 -14.46 -2.93 -9.66
C SER A 127 -15.31 -2.96 -10.92
N ILE A 128 -16.23 -2.01 -11.14
CA ILE A 128 -16.98 -1.87 -12.39
C ILE A 128 -16.03 -1.55 -13.54
N ALA A 129 -15.13 -0.60 -13.34
CA ALA A 129 -14.14 -0.23 -14.34
C ALA A 129 -13.27 -1.43 -14.74
N MET A 130 -12.79 -2.21 -13.77
CA MET A 130 -12.01 -3.43 -14.01
C MET A 130 -12.82 -4.51 -14.74
N ALA A 131 -14.05 -4.79 -14.30
CA ALA A 131 -14.91 -5.81 -14.93
C ALA A 131 -15.19 -5.49 -16.39
N ILE A 132 -15.46 -4.21 -16.73
CA ILE A 132 -15.67 -3.78 -18.12
C ILE A 132 -14.37 -3.85 -18.92
N GLY A 133 -13.27 -3.39 -18.35
CA GLY A 133 -11.97 -3.34 -19.02
C GLY A 133 -11.45 -4.73 -19.37
N PHE A 134 -11.43 -5.62 -18.39
CA PHE A 134 -10.97 -7.00 -18.58
C PHE A 134 -11.96 -7.84 -19.39
N GLY A 135 -13.26 -7.55 -19.28
CA GLY A 135 -14.27 -8.19 -20.12
C GLY A 135 -14.08 -7.88 -21.60
N ARG A 136 -13.75 -6.62 -21.96
CA ARG A 136 -13.45 -6.23 -23.36
C ARG A 136 -12.18 -6.86 -23.92
N GLN A 137 -11.23 -7.22 -23.06
CA GLN A 137 -9.98 -7.88 -23.43
C GLN A 137 -10.10 -9.41 -23.49
N GLY A 138 -11.30 -9.96 -23.28
CA GLY A 138 -11.54 -11.40 -23.36
C GLY A 138 -11.10 -12.22 -22.15
N MET A 139 -10.71 -11.56 -21.05
CA MET A 139 -10.26 -12.24 -19.84
C MET A 139 -11.41 -12.85 -19.04
N ILE A 140 -12.64 -12.41 -19.30
CA ILE A 140 -13.85 -13.00 -18.75
C ILE A 140 -14.54 -13.75 -19.90
N PRO A 141 -14.46 -15.09 -19.94
CA PRO A 141 -15.06 -15.87 -21.01
C PRO A 141 -16.57 -15.70 -20.99
N ASN A 142 -17.15 -15.31 -22.16
CA ASN A 142 -18.58 -15.01 -22.31
C ASN A 142 -19.06 -14.00 -21.25
N LEU A 143 -18.60 -12.73 -21.38
CA LEU A 143 -19.03 -11.65 -20.50
C LEU A 143 -20.55 -11.49 -20.61
N ASP A 144 -21.28 -12.18 -19.73
CA ASP A 144 -22.69 -11.96 -19.50
C ASP A 144 -22.89 -10.94 -18.40
N PHE A 145 -23.99 -10.19 -18.45
CA PHE A 145 -24.32 -9.19 -17.44
C PHE A 145 -24.26 -9.77 -16.01
N PHE A 146 -24.74 -10.99 -15.83
CA PHE A 146 -24.75 -11.65 -14.52
C PHE A 146 -23.33 -11.96 -14.03
N LYS A 147 -22.44 -12.45 -14.89
CA LYS A 147 -21.02 -12.70 -14.54
C LYS A 147 -20.30 -11.40 -14.18
N GLY A 148 -20.57 -10.32 -14.93
CA GLY A 148 -20.02 -9.00 -14.61
C GLY A 148 -20.43 -8.52 -13.22
N VAL A 149 -21.71 -8.67 -12.86
CA VAL A 149 -22.20 -8.31 -11.51
C VAL A 149 -21.54 -9.15 -10.43
N VAL A 150 -21.35 -10.46 -10.65
CA VAL A 150 -20.66 -11.34 -9.68
C VAL A 150 -19.21 -10.88 -9.45
N VAL A 151 -18.47 -10.60 -10.52
CA VAL A 151 -17.08 -10.10 -10.41
C VAL A 151 -17.02 -8.79 -9.65
N VAL A 152 -17.87 -7.82 -9.98
CA VAL A 152 -17.96 -6.52 -9.29
C VAL A 152 -18.31 -6.71 -7.82
N ALA A 153 -19.30 -7.54 -7.50
CA ALA A 153 -19.69 -7.82 -6.12
C ALA A 153 -18.56 -8.48 -5.32
N CYS A 154 -17.85 -9.47 -5.90
CA CYS A 154 -16.73 -10.14 -5.26
C CYS A 154 -15.56 -9.19 -4.97
N LEU A 155 -15.16 -8.35 -5.92
CA LEU A 155 -14.06 -7.41 -5.76
C LEU A 155 -14.40 -6.32 -4.73
N THR A 156 -15.61 -5.77 -4.79
CA THR A 156 -16.08 -4.76 -3.82
C THR A 156 -16.18 -5.35 -2.41
N ALA A 157 -16.75 -6.53 -2.27
CA ALA A 157 -16.84 -7.23 -1.00
C ALA A 157 -15.46 -7.58 -0.43
N GLY A 158 -14.52 -7.99 -1.30
CA GLY A 158 -13.13 -8.26 -0.91
C GLY A 158 -12.42 -7.03 -0.35
N SER A 159 -12.52 -5.88 -1.02
CA SER A 159 -11.95 -4.63 -0.55
C SER A 159 -12.60 -4.16 0.78
N ALA A 160 -13.92 -4.25 0.90
CA ALA A 160 -14.62 -3.94 2.14
C ALA A 160 -14.22 -4.87 3.29
N MET A 161 -14.02 -6.16 3.02
CA MET A 161 -13.54 -7.13 3.99
C MET A 161 -12.11 -6.83 4.45
N LEU A 162 -11.20 -6.46 3.53
CA LEU A 162 -9.83 -6.06 3.89
C LEU A 162 -9.80 -4.80 4.74
N MET A 163 -10.63 -3.81 4.41
CA MET A 163 -10.80 -2.61 5.24
C MET A 163 -11.23 -2.99 6.66
N TRP A 164 -12.26 -3.82 6.80
CA TRP A 164 -12.74 -4.29 8.09
C TRP A 164 -11.68 -5.07 8.87
N LEU A 165 -10.93 -5.98 8.21
CA LEU A 165 -9.82 -6.72 8.83
C LEU A 165 -8.72 -5.76 9.32
N GLY A 166 -8.34 -4.75 8.53
CA GLY A 166 -7.36 -3.74 8.91
C GLY A 166 -7.78 -2.93 10.15
N GLU A 167 -9.05 -2.53 10.23
CA GLU A 167 -9.60 -1.87 11.41
C GLU A 167 -9.60 -2.78 12.65
N ARG A 168 -9.99 -4.05 12.49
CA ARG A 168 -9.95 -5.03 13.58
C ARG A 168 -8.54 -5.30 14.09
N ILE A 169 -7.55 -5.30 13.20
CA ILE A 169 -6.14 -5.41 13.61
C ILE A 169 -5.72 -4.16 14.41
N THR A 170 -6.17 -2.98 14.02
CA THR A 170 -5.90 -1.74 14.74
C THR A 170 -6.53 -1.74 16.14
N GLU A 171 -7.78 -2.23 16.27
CA GLU A 171 -8.50 -2.26 17.55
C GLU A 171 -7.96 -3.32 18.53
N LYS A 172 -7.70 -4.54 18.06
CA LYS A 172 -7.40 -5.71 18.89
C LYS A 172 -5.96 -6.21 18.78
N GLY A 173 -5.22 -5.76 17.79
CA GLY A 173 -3.84 -6.14 17.52
C GLY A 173 -2.82 -5.13 18.08
N VAL A 174 -1.72 -4.96 17.37
CA VAL A 174 -0.62 -4.06 17.70
C VAL A 174 -0.40 -3.10 16.54
N GLY A 175 -0.41 -1.79 16.82
CA GLY A 175 -0.12 -0.76 15.82
C GLY A 175 -1.25 -0.50 14.83
N ASN A 176 -0.92 0.11 13.68
CA ASN A 176 -1.88 0.43 12.63
C ASN A 176 -2.09 -0.79 11.71
N GLY A 177 -3.28 -1.40 11.77
CA GLY A 177 -3.60 -2.60 11.02
C GLY A 177 -3.51 -2.44 9.51
N ILE A 178 -3.89 -1.28 8.97
CA ILE A 178 -3.82 -0.99 7.53
C ILE A 178 -2.36 -1.00 7.04
N SER A 179 -1.47 -0.36 7.79
CA SER A 179 -0.03 -0.36 7.48
C SER A 179 0.56 -1.76 7.56
N ILE A 180 0.11 -2.58 8.51
CA ILE A 180 0.56 -3.97 8.66
C ILE A 180 0.11 -4.80 7.45
N VAL A 181 -1.14 -4.67 7.01
CA VAL A 181 -1.64 -5.39 5.83
C VAL A 181 -0.85 -5.03 4.58
N LEU A 182 -0.59 -3.74 4.35
CA LEU A 182 0.26 -3.28 3.24
C LEU A 182 1.67 -3.86 3.32
N THR A 183 2.30 -3.76 4.48
CA THR A 183 3.67 -4.26 4.69
C THR A 183 3.76 -5.76 4.40
N ILE A 184 2.78 -6.55 4.86
CA ILE A 184 2.76 -7.99 4.63
C ILE A 184 2.51 -8.32 3.17
N ASN A 185 1.67 -7.56 2.48
CA ASN A 185 1.45 -7.73 1.06
C ASN A 185 2.76 -7.50 0.27
N ILE A 186 3.47 -6.41 0.56
CA ILE A 186 4.77 -6.13 -0.07
C ILE A 186 5.80 -7.21 0.25
N ILE A 187 5.95 -7.58 1.53
CA ILE A 187 6.94 -8.59 1.95
C ILE A 187 6.67 -9.96 1.29
N SER A 188 5.41 -10.30 1.07
CA SER A 188 5.08 -11.60 0.48
C SER A 188 5.52 -11.75 -0.98
N ARG A 189 5.76 -10.64 -1.67
CA ARG A 189 6.28 -10.67 -3.05
C ARG A 189 7.80 -10.76 -3.10
N VAL A 190 8.50 -10.35 -2.05
CA VAL A 190 9.97 -10.37 -1.99
C VAL A 190 10.60 -11.70 -2.41
N PRO A 191 10.12 -12.90 -1.99
CA PRO A 191 10.68 -14.15 -2.43
C PRO A 191 10.60 -14.37 -3.95
N SER A 192 9.47 -13.98 -4.57
CA SER A 192 9.27 -14.09 -6.02
C SER A 192 10.19 -13.14 -6.77
N ASP A 193 10.30 -11.90 -6.31
CA ASP A 193 11.17 -10.88 -6.91
C ASP A 193 12.66 -11.27 -6.80
N LEU A 194 13.08 -11.86 -5.67
CA LEU A 194 14.44 -12.40 -5.52
C LEU A 194 14.70 -13.55 -6.49
N THR A 195 13.71 -14.40 -6.74
CA THR A 195 13.83 -15.49 -7.71
C THR A 195 13.98 -14.94 -9.13
N LEU A 196 13.20 -13.92 -9.50
CA LEU A 196 13.33 -13.23 -10.78
C LEU A 196 14.72 -12.57 -10.97
N LEU A 197 15.21 -11.91 -9.91
CA LEU A 197 16.57 -11.35 -9.93
C LEU A 197 17.64 -12.44 -10.12
N TYR A 198 17.50 -13.57 -9.44
CA TYR A 198 18.38 -14.71 -9.62
C TYR A 198 18.36 -15.26 -11.05
N GLU A 199 17.16 -15.45 -11.62
CA GLU A 199 17.00 -15.96 -12.98
C GLU A 199 17.57 -15.00 -14.04
N ASN A 200 17.31 -13.70 -13.92
CA ASN A 200 17.73 -12.70 -14.89
C ASN A 200 19.22 -12.38 -14.83
N PHE A 201 19.82 -12.36 -13.65
CA PHE A 201 21.17 -11.84 -13.46
C PHE A 201 22.22 -12.91 -13.17
N ILE A 202 21.82 -14.06 -12.62
CA ILE A 202 22.77 -15.09 -12.16
C ILE A 202 22.67 -16.36 -13.02
N LYS A 203 21.44 -16.83 -13.31
CA LYS A 203 21.20 -18.07 -14.05
C LYS A 203 21.74 -17.96 -15.49
N GLY A 204 22.53 -18.94 -15.93
CA GLY A 204 23.08 -18.99 -17.30
C GLY A 204 24.34 -18.14 -17.54
N LYS A 205 24.91 -17.48 -16.53
CA LYS A 205 26.17 -16.75 -16.64
C LYS A 205 27.35 -17.56 -16.09
N THR A 206 28.57 -17.26 -16.54
CA THR A 206 29.80 -17.86 -16.01
C THR A 206 29.85 -17.64 -14.47
N ILE A 207 30.37 -18.64 -13.73
CA ILE A 207 30.42 -18.61 -12.26
C ILE A 207 30.93 -17.27 -11.71
N ALA A 208 32.03 -16.75 -12.28
CA ALA A 208 32.62 -15.48 -11.86
C ALA A 208 31.72 -14.29 -12.10
N LYS A 209 30.96 -14.22 -13.23
CA LYS A 209 30.01 -13.14 -13.52
C LYS A 209 28.74 -13.27 -12.69
N GLY A 210 28.27 -14.48 -12.42
CA GLY A 210 27.10 -14.73 -11.58
C GLY A 210 27.36 -14.37 -10.11
N THR A 211 28.49 -14.72 -9.54
CA THR A 211 28.86 -14.36 -8.15
C THR A 211 29.05 -12.85 -8.00
N LEU A 212 29.70 -12.19 -8.97
CA LEU A 212 29.86 -10.74 -8.96
C LEU A 212 28.51 -10.02 -9.04
N ALA A 213 27.60 -10.46 -9.92
CA ALA A 213 26.26 -9.90 -10.04
C ALA A 213 25.46 -10.06 -8.73
N GLY A 214 25.51 -11.25 -8.11
CA GLY A 214 24.86 -11.51 -6.83
C GLY A 214 25.39 -10.61 -5.71
N LEU A 215 26.69 -10.39 -5.64
CA LEU A 215 27.33 -9.53 -4.65
C LEU A 215 26.94 -8.06 -4.84
N ILE A 216 26.90 -7.60 -6.09
CA ILE A 216 26.47 -6.23 -6.42
C ILE A 216 24.99 -6.03 -6.02
N ILE A 217 24.10 -6.96 -6.37
CA ILE A 217 22.69 -6.89 -6.01
C ILE A 217 22.52 -6.84 -4.49
N ALA A 218 23.20 -7.71 -3.75
CA ALA A 218 23.14 -7.71 -2.29
C ALA A 218 23.68 -6.40 -1.69
N ALA A 219 24.77 -5.86 -2.23
CA ALA A 219 25.34 -4.59 -1.79
C ALA A 219 24.37 -3.41 -2.05
N VAL A 220 23.72 -3.37 -3.22
CA VAL A 220 22.73 -2.33 -3.56
C VAL A 220 21.52 -2.42 -2.64
N ILE A 221 20.97 -3.61 -2.41
CA ILE A 221 19.83 -3.81 -1.49
C ILE A 221 20.19 -3.31 -0.10
N LEU A 222 21.37 -3.70 0.42
CA LEU A 222 21.83 -3.31 1.75
C LEU A 222 22.03 -1.79 1.83
N LEU A 223 22.64 -1.19 0.80
CA LEU A 223 22.83 0.26 0.72
C LEU A 223 21.51 1.01 0.76
N VAL A 224 20.51 0.59 -0.02
CA VAL A 224 19.17 1.21 -0.03
C VAL A 224 18.51 1.08 1.33
N VAL A 225 18.56 -0.10 1.96
CA VAL A 225 18.00 -0.31 3.31
C VAL A 225 18.65 0.63 4.34
N VAL A 226 19.98 0.75 4.32
CA VAL A 226 20.72 1.63 5.23
C VAL A 226 20.36 3.10 5.00
N LEU A 227 20.28 3.55 3.74
CA LEU A 227 19.88 4.92 3.41
C LEU A 227 18.45 5.24 3.89
N VAL A 228 17.51 4.31 3.69
CA VAL A 228 16.12 4.48 4.15
C VAL A 228 16.05 4.53 5.67
N LEU A 229 16.81 3.68 6.38
CA LEU A 229 16.87 3.69 7.84
C LEU A 229 17.45 5.01 8.39
N ILE A 230 18.52 5.52 7.77
CA ILE A 230 19.12 6.80 8.13
C ILE A 230 18.11 7.92 7.92
N LEU A 231 17.45 7.98 6.76
CA LEU A 231 16.46 9.02 6.43
C LEU A 231 15.26 8.99 7.38
N ASN A 232 14.78 7.80 7.71
CA ASN A 232 13.59 7.63 8.57
C ASN A 232 13.90 7.87 10.06
N GLY A 233 15.14 7.59 10.48
CA GLY A 233 15.64 7.82 11.84
C GLY A 233 16.26 9.20 12.06
N ALA A 234 16.44 10.01 11.01
CA ALA A 234 17.08 11.32 11.12
C ALA A 234 16.20 12.31 11.89
N GLU A 235 16.77 12.87 12.96
CA GLU A 235 16.14 13.87 13.81
C GLU A 235 17.02 15.13 13.89
N ARG A 236 16.42 16.29 13.66
CA ARG A 236 17.07 17.58 13.94
C ARG A 236 16.76 17.95 15.39
N ARG A 237 17.78 17.99 16.24
CA ARG A 237 17.65 18.35 17.64
C ARG A 237 17.87 19.86 17.79
N ILE A 238 16.84 20.57 18.23
CA ILE A 238 16.91 22.00 18.51
C ILE A 238 17.14 22.16 20.00
N PRO A 239 18.27 22.76 20.44
CA PRO A 239 18.53 22.99 21.86
C PRO A 239 17.59 24.10 22.40
N VAL A 240 16.87 23.79 23.46
CA VAL A 240 15.98 24.74 24.16
C VAL A 240 16.60 25.03 25.52
N GLN A 241 16.80 26.30 25.79
CA GLN A 241 17.27 26.77 27.10
C GLN A 241 16.05 27.16 27.94
N TYR A 242 15.83 26.43 29.03
CA TYR A 242 14.84 26.84 30.02
C TYR A 242 15.45 27.85 31.00
N SER A 243 14.69 28.91 31.31
CA SER A 243 15.10 29.87 32.33
C SER A 243 15.20 29.19 33.70
N LYS A 244 16.28 29.49 34.43
CA LYS A 244 16.48 29.02 35.80
C LYS A 244 15.49 29.73 36.70
N LYS A 245 14.66 29.00 37.45
CA LYS A 245 13.72 29.54 38.42
C LYS A 245 14.30 29.36 39.83
N MET A 246 14.39 30.46 40.58
CA MET A 246 14.75 30.40 42.01
C MET A 246 13.52 29.98 42.80
N VAL A 247 13.62 28.88 43.54
CA VAL A 247 12.61 28.45 44.51
C VAL A 247 13.29 28.45 45.88
N GLY A 248 13.08 29.55 46.63
CA GLY A 248 13.79 29.79 47.88
C GLY A 248 15.30 30.07 47.68
N ARG A 249 16.18 29.43 48.45
CA ARG A 249 17.64 29.55 48.36
C ARG A 249 18.29 28.56 47.37
N LYS A 250 17.52 27.72 46.67
CA LYS A 250 18.06 26.75 45.72
C LYS A 250 17.67 27.12 44.30
N LEU A 251 18.65 27.15 43.37
CA LEU A 251 18.46 27.24 41.93
C LEU A 251 17.94 25.88 41.45
N MET A 252 16.68 25.83 41.08
CA MET A 252 16.09 24.68 40.40
C MET A 252 15.92 25.02 38.91
N GLY A 253 16.32 24.09 38.06
CA GLY A 253 16.22 24.22 36.62
C GLY A 253 17.58 24.47 35.96
N GLY A 254 17.70 24.18 34.70
CA GLY A 254 18.93 24.37 33.93
C GLY A 254 19.38 23.14 33.17
N GLN A 255 18.53 22.09 33.07
CA GLN A 255 18.77 21.05 32.10
C GLN A 255 18.39 21.57 30.70
N SER A 256 19.36 21.60 29.80
CA SER A 256 19.12 21.86 28.40
C SER A 256 18.40 20.64 27.80
N THR A 257 17.15 20.83 27.40
CA THR A 257 16.35 19.80 26.71
C THR A 257 16.37 20.10 25.22
N ASN A 258 16.42 19.06 24.39
CA ASN A 258 16.36 19.20 22.95
C ASN A 258 14.97 18.83 22.47
N ILE A 259 14.40 19.62 21.54
CA ILE A 259 13.17 19.26 20.82
C ILE A 259 13.58 18.46 19.58
N PRO A 260 13.25 17.16 19.50
CA PRO A 260 13.53 16.35 18.31
C PRO A 260 12.49 16.64 17.21
N LEU A 261 12.93 17.13 16.06
CA LEU A 261 12.14 17.28 14.87
C LEU A 261 12.53 16.20 13.87
N LYS A 262 11.60 15.32 13.49
CA LYS A 262 11.84 14.32 12.45
C LYS A 262 12.06 15.00 11.10
N VAL A 263 13.08 14.59 10.36
CA VAL A 263 13.36 15.10 9.01
C VAL A 263 12.27 14.62 8.03
N ASN A 264 11.88 13.36 8.13
CA ASN A 264 10.78 12.81 7.34
C ASN A 264 9.49 12.76 8.18
N THR A 265 8.71 13.85 8.16
CA THR A 265 7.42 13.95 8.85
C THR A 265 6.28 13.32 8.06
N ALA A 266 6.38 13.32 6.74
CA ALA A 266 5.31 12.88 5.84
C ALA A 266 5.25 11.34 5.66
N GLY A 267 6.37 10.63 5.89
CA GLY A 267 6.43 9.17 5.75
C GLY A 267 6.24 8.70 4.31
N VAL A 268 5.55 7.58 4.15
CA VAL A 268 5.30 6.92 2.85
C VAL A 268 3.98 7.37 2.21
N ILE A 269 3.06 7.99 2.98
CA ILE A 269 1.70 8.33 2.54
C ILE A 269 1.68 9.19 1.27
N PRO A 270 2.48 10.28 1.13
CA PRO A 270 2.47 11.09 -0.08
C PRO A 270 2.90 10.33 -1.35
N VAL A 271 3.82 9.37 -1.21
CA VAL A 271 4.29 8.56 -2.34
C VAL A 271 3.18 7.63 -2.84
N ILE A 272 2.48 6.96 -1.91
CA ILE A 272 1.34 6.09 -2.25
C ILE A 272 0.21 6.89 -2.90
N PHE A 273 -0.05 8.10 -2.41
CA PHE A 273 -1.07 8.99 -2.98
C PHE A 273 -0.68 9.46 -4.40
N ALA A 274 0.54 9.95 -4.58
CA ALA A 274 1.02 10.37 -5.90
C ALA A 274 0.98 9.22 -6.91
N SER A 275 1.40 8.01 -6.52
CA SER A 275 1.35 6.84 -7.38
C SER A 275 -0.07 6.42 -7.73
N SER A 276 -1.02 6.50 -6.79
CA SER A 276 -2.43 6.22 -7.04
C SER A 276 -3.04 7.21 -8.02
N ILE A 277 -2.76 8.51 -7.88
CA ILE A 277 -3.22 9.55 -8.83
C ILE A 277 -2.61 9.34 -10.21
N MET A 278 -1.32 9.03 -10.29
CA MET A 278 -0.65 8.80 -11.58
C MET A 278 -1.10 7.52 -12.28
N SER A 279 -1.46 6.49 -11.51
CA SER A 279 -1.97 5.22 -12.05
C SER A 279 -3.40 5.34 -12.59
N PHE A 280 -4.22 6.22 -12.04
CA PHE A 280 -5.63 6.36 -12.40
C PHE A 280 -5.86 6.71 -13.89
N PRO A 281 -5.18 7.71 -14.49
CA PRO A 281 -5.30 7.99 -15.93
C PRO A 281 -4.81 6.82 -16.80
N ALA A 282 -3.76 6.12 -16.39
CA ALA A 282 -3.22 4.97 -17.14
C ALA A 282 -4.22 3.79 -17.16
N VAL A 283 -4.87 3.52 -16.03
CA VAL A 283 -5.93 2.51 -15.92
C VAL A 283 -7.12 2.88 -16.80
N ILE A 284 -7.60 4.12 -16.76
CA ILE A 284 -8.71 4.57 -17.62
C ILE A 284 -8.37 4.44 -19.10
N ALA A 285 -7.16 4.76 -19.51
CA ALA A 285 -6.74 4.66 -20.91
C ALA A 285 -6.72 3.22 -21.41
N GLN A 286 -6.25 2.29 -20.59
CA GLN A 286 -6.28 0.89 -20.95
C GLN A 286 -7.72 0.34 -20.99
N LEU A 287 -8.58 0.76 -20.06
CA LEU A 287 -9.99 0.37 -20.03
C LEU A 287 -10.78 0.88 -21.25
N THR A 288 -10.46 2.07 -21.74
CA THR A 288 -11.11 2.64 -22.93
C THR A 288 -10.54 2.11 -24.25
N GLY A 289 -9.47 1.30 -24.22
CA GLY A 289 -8.80 0.78 -25.42
C GLY A 289 -8.07 1.84 -26.24
N LYS A 290 -7.99 3.08 -25.75
CA LYS A 290 -7.36 4.23 -26.43
C LYS A 290 -5.88 4.42 -26.06
N GLY A 291 -5.28 3.49 -25.32
CA GLY A 291 -3.87 3.57 -24.92
C GLY A 291 -2.87 3.67 -26.10
N ASN A 292 -3.24 3.19 -27.28
CA ASN A 292 -2.45 3.21 -28.50
C ASN A 292 -2.96 4.21 -29.57
N GLY A 293 -3.89 5.11 -29.24
CA GLY A 293 -4.43 6.12 -30.15
C GLY A 293 -3.47 7.29 -30.38
N THR A 294 -3.64 7.98 -31.53
CA THR A 294 -2.86 9.17 -31.97
C THR A 294 -3.43 10.50 -31.45
N GLY A 295 -4.18 10.52 -30.37
CA GLY A 295 -4.80 11.72 -29.81
C GLY A 295 -3.98 12.37 -28.69
N ILE A 296 -4.22 13.67 -28.41
CA ILE A 296 -3.58 14.45 -27.32
C ILE A 296 -3.69 13.74 -25.97
N GLY A 297 -4.82 13.05 -25.71
CA GLY A 297 -5.01 12.25 -24.52
C GLY A 297 -4.03 11.07 -24.39
N SER A 298 -3.70 10.40 -25.51
CA SER A 298 -2.74 9.29 -25.51
C SER A 298 -1.29 9.77 -25.32
N GLU A 299 -0.96 10.98 -25.76
CA GLU A 299 0.36 11.59 -25.53
C GLU A 299 0.55 11.98 -24.06
N ILE A 300 -0.48 12.55 -23.42
CA ILE A 300 -0.46 12.86 -21.99
C ILE A 300 -0.29 11.56 -21.16
N ILE A 301 -1.01 10.52 -21.51
CA ILE A 301 -0.93 9.22 -20.83
C ILE A 301 0.43 8.55 -21.05
N ARG A 302 0.98 8.61 -22.27
CA ARG A 302 2.36 8.17 -22.56
C ARG A 302 3.41 9.00 -21.82
N GLY A 303 3.17 10.30 -21.62
CA GLY A 303 4.03 11.18 -20.83
C GLY A 303 3.98 10.89 -19.32
N LEU A 304 2.85 10.41 -18.81
CA LEU A 304 2.65 10.02 -17.42
C LEU A 304 3.13 8.58 -17.13
N SER A 305 3.27 7.74 -18.17
CA SER A 305 3.88 6.42 -17.99
C SER A 305 5.40 6.58 -17.86
N SER A 306 5.96 5.99 -16.79
CA SER A 306 7.37 6.13 -16.38
C SER A 306 8.39 5.70 -17.46
N ASN A 307 7.94 5.03 -18.52
CA ASN A 307 8.80 4.43 -19.54
C ASN A 307 9.47 5.44 -20.51
N LYS A 308 9.00 6.70 -20.57
CA LYS A 308 9.63 7.72 -21.44
C LYS A 308 10.73 8.55 -20.77
N TRP A 309 10.80 8.52 -19.44
CA TRP A 309 11.82 9.26 -18.68
C TRP A 309 13.13 8.49 -18.50
N CYS A 310 13.12 7.18 -18.73
CA CYS A 310 14.30 6.31 -18.61
C CYS A 310 14.95 5.91 -19.94
N ASN A 311 14.34 6.24 -21.09
CA ASN A 311 14.96 6.08 -22.42
C ASN A 311 15.04 7.44 -23.12
N PRO A 312 16.24 8.03 -23.28
CA PRO A 312 16.47 9.22 -24.09
C PRO A 312 16.21 8.98 -25.58
#